data_87456635a821a6bbfdf91da37c45e0ab
#
_entry.id   87456635a821a6bbfdf91da37c45e0ab
#
_cell.length_a   1.000
_cell.length_b   1.000
_cell.length_c   1.000
_cell.angle_alpha   90.00
_cell.angle_beta   90.00
_cell.angle_gamma   90.00
#
_symmetry.space_group_name_H-M   'P 1'
#
loop_
_entity.id
_entity.type
_entity.pdbx_description
1 polymer ?
#
loop_
_entity_poly.entity_id
_entity_poly.type
_entity_poly.pdbx_seq_one_letter_code
_entity_poly.pdbx_strand_id
1 'polypeptide(L)'
;MTNNVPAIALLDDYHSRANNYAEFTHQSFATFEFFDKPFVNEDEVASALQHFKAVGLMRERTPFPRSLIERLPNLELIVTSGKKNASIDVAAATEHGITVCGTESPGHATAELAFLMVMALQRQLVPLANALQQNNDWQPFMGTDIRGRTLGILGLGRLGAQLAGFAQAMGMSVIAWSENLEQARCSELNVEYVSREALFERADVVSIHLRHSDRTNNMVNKVDLSRLGAHSYLVNTSRAEIVDQNALQQALDTGAIAGAALDVFEREPTPAKHWAVQHPRVLATPHVGYCTKETFDIFYTQTLEAFKAYFEGKPIRVIGAP
;
A
#
# COMPACT_ATOMS: atom_id res chain seq x y z
N MET A 1 0.94 44.18 14.41
CA MET A 1 0.75 43.36 13.19
C MET A 1 0.74 41.93 13.67
N THR A 2 -0.42 41.30 13.70
CA THR A 2 -0.51 39.87 14.00
C THR A 2 0.24 39.16 12.85
N ASN A 3 1.38 38.53 13.15
CA ASN A 3 2.06 37.65 12.24
C ASN A 3 1.05 36.51 11.91
N ASN A 4 0.36 36.66 10.78
CA ASN A 4 -0.59 35.67 10.31
C ASN A 4 0.22 34.51 9.70
N VAL A 5 0.73 33.63 10.57
CA VAL A 5 1.45 32.43 10.12
C VAL A 5 0.47 31.50 9.37
N PRO A 6 0.89 30.82 8.30
CA PRO A 6 0.01 29.94 7.54
C PRO A 6 -0.52 28.79 8.39
N ALA A 7 -1.79 28.43 8.17
CA ALA A 7 -2.39 27.24 8.72
C ALA A 7 -2.12 26.05 7.81
N ILE A 8 -1.69 24.94 8.36
CA ILE A 8 -1.36 23.69 7.66
C ILE A 8 -2.18 22.54 8.24
N ALA A 9 -2.86 21.78 7.38
CA ALA A 9 -3.57 20.58 7.77
C ALA A 9 -2.70 19.33 7.53
N LEU A 10 -2.67 18.42 8.49
CA LEU A 10 -2.11 17.06 8.33
C LEU A 10 -3.25 16.07 8.38
N LEU A 11 -3.51 15.41 7.24
CA LEU A 11 -4.62 14.48 7.09
C LEU A 11 -4.20 13.03 7.37
N ASP A 12 -5.18 12.23 7.77
CA ASP A 12 -5.04 10.78 7.91
C ASP A 12 -4.00 10.33 8.97
N ASP A 13 -3.79 11.14 10.01
CA ASP A 13 -2.95 10.75 11.16
C ASP A 13 -3.67 9.75 12.08
N TYR A 14 -4.12 8.61 11.52
CA TYR A 14 -4.93 7.59 12.22
C TYR A 14 -4.29 7.06 13.51
N HIS A 15 -3.01 7.29 13.71
CA HIS A 15 -2.31 6.91 14.91
C HIS A 15 -2.24 8.04 15.94
N SER A 16 -2.70 9.25 15.60
CA SER A 16 -2.56 10.49 16.40
C SER A 16 -1.11 10.68 16.87
N ARG A 17 -0.14 10.47 15.97
CA ARG A 17 1.27 10.33 16.31
C ARG A 17 2.21 11.24 15.50
N ALA A 18 1.72 12.11 14.65
CA ALA A 18 2.56 12.96 13.79
C ALA A 18 3.68 13.66 14.60
N ASN A 19 3.36 14.20 15.77
CA ASN A 19 4.34 14.82 16.66
C ASN A 19 5.39 13.87 17.27
N ASN A 20 5.14 12.56 17.25
CA ASN A 20 6.12 11.58 17.74
C ASN A 20 7.18 11.26 16.65
N TYR A 21 6.94 11.65 15.41
CA TYR A 21 7.82 11.41 14.27
C TYR A 21 8.48 12.70 13.77
N ALA A 22 7.83 13.85 13.96
CA ALA A 22 8.36 15.17 13.64
C ALA A 22 7.78 16.23 14.57
N GLU A 23 8.55 17.24 14.93
CA GLU A 23 8.15 18.26 15.89
C GLU A 23 7.27 19.35 15.26
N PHE A 24 6.10 18.98 14.74
CA PHE A 24 5.20 19.91 14.07
C PHE A 24 4.75 21.08 14.96
N THR A 25 4.36 20.80 16.20
CA THR A 25 3.82 21.83 17.11
C THR A 25 4.87 22.80 17.65
N HIS A 26 6.17 22.50 17.50
CA HIS A 26 7.25 23.38 17.94
C HIS A 26 7.75 24.33 16.85
N GLN A 27 7.04 24.42 15.71
CA GLN A 27 7.42 25.29 14.61
C GLN A 27 6.81 26.67 14.77
N SER A 28 7.61 27.71 14.48
CA SER A 28 7.17 29.13 14.54
C SER A 28 6.68 29.66 13.18
N PHE A 29 6.93 28.94 12.09
CA PHE A 29 6.61 29.39 10.73
C PHE A 29 5.16 29.10 10.31
N ALA A 30 4.46 28.20 11.00
CA ALA A 30 3.10 27.76 10.70
C ALA A 30 2.37 27.28 11.95
N THR A 31 1.03 27.23 11.88
CA THR A 31 0.19 26.47 12.80
C THR A 31 -0.26 25.19 12.15
N PHE A 32 -0.33 24.09 12.93
CA PHE A 32 -0.68 22.77 12.44
C PHE A 32 -1.97 22.26 13.06
N GLU A 33 -2.84 21.70 12.24
CA GLU A 33 -4.04 20.99 12.65
C GLU A 33 -3.98 19.56 12.14
N PHE A 34 -4.36 18.58 12.98
CA PHE A 34 -4.22 17.14 12.71
C PHE A 34 -5.60 16.51 12.59
N PHE A 35 -5.81 15.79 11.50
CA PHE A 35 -7.03 15.03 11.24
C PHE A 35 -6.71 13.53 11.38
N ASP A 36 -7.18 12.94 12.46
CA ASP A 36 -6.90 11.53 12.84
C ASP A 36 -7.98 10.55 12.37
N LYS A 37 -9.00 11.04 11.67
CA LYS A 37 -10.10 10.23 11.12
C LYS A 37 -10.26 10.47 9.63
N PRO A 38 -10.68 9.42 8.89
CA PRO A 38 -11.01 9.59 7.48
C PRO A 38 -12.23 10.50 7.31
N PHE A 39 -12.21 11.32 6.27
CA PHE A 39 -13.38 12.07 5.84
C PHE A 39 -14.41 11.15 5.16
N VAL A 40 -15.68 11.47 5.31
CA VAL A 40 -16.77 10.66 4.75
C VAL A 40 -16.89 10.84 3.24
N ASN A 41 -16.66 12.07 2.75
CA ASN A 41 -16.79 12.45 1.34
C ASN A 41 -16.01 13.72 1.02
N GLU A 42 -15.98 14.09 -0.26
CA GLU A 42 -15.26 15.26 -0.77
C GLU A 42 -15.82 16.60 -0.21
N ASP A 43 -17.14 16.68 0.07
CA ASP A 43 -17.74 17.90 0.63
C ASP A 43 -17.23 18.20 2.03
N GLU A 44 -17.05 17.17 2.83
CA GLU A 44 -16.47 17.30 4.17
C GLU A 44 -15.00 17.75 4.09
N VAL A 45 -14.20 17.17 3.20
CA VAL A 45 -12.81 17.59 2.95
C VAL A 45 -12.75 19.05 2.53
N ALA A 46 -13.57 19.46 1.54
CA ALA A 46 -13.60 20.83 1.03
C ALA A 46 -13.98 21.82 2.15
N SER A 47 -15.00 21.50 2.95
CA SER A 47 -15.44 22.34 4.06
C SER A 47 -14.35 22.50 5.13
N ALA A 48 -13.71 21.42 5.49
CA ALA A 48 -12.66 21.42 6.52
C ALA A 48 -11.42 22.20 6.09
N LEU A 49 -11.05 22.13 4.80
CA LEU A 49 -9.76 22.62 4.31
C LEU A 49 -9.77 24.06 3.73
N GLN A 50 -10.91 24.74 3.66
CA GLN A 50 -11.06 26.06 3.00
C GLN A 50 -10.06 27.12 3.46
N HIS A 51 -9.61 27.11 4.70
CA HIS A 51 -8.75 28.16 5.28
C HIS A 51 -7.28 27.77 5.33
N PHE A 52 -6.92 26.53 4.97
CA PHE A 52 -5.53 26.07 5.02
C PHE A 52 -4.77 26.48 3.76
N LYS A 53 -3.52 26.88 3.96
CA LYS A 53 -2.58 27.19 2.89
C LYS A 53 -1.82 25.98 2.40
N ALA A 54 -1.65 24.98 3.23
CA ALA A 54 -0.97 23.76 2.86
C ALA A 54 -1.62 22.54 3.51
N VAL A 55 -1.48 21.38 2.85
CA VAL A 55 -1.94 20.09 3.37
C VAL A 55 -0.85 19.03 3.27
N GLY A 56 -0.75 18.19 4.29
CA GLY A 56 0.05 16.97 4.29
C GLY A 56 -0.84 15.75 4.15
N LEU A 57 -0.56 14.90 3.16
CA LEU A 57 -1.35 13.72 2.82
C LEU A 57 -0.58 12.45 3.15
N MET A 58 -1.26 11.50 3.79
CA MET A 58 -0.70 10.17 4.06
C MET A 58 -1.07 9.21 2.94
N ARG A 59 -0.15 9.05 1.98
CA ARG A 59 -0.35 8.17 0.82
C ARG A 59 -1.61 8.56 0.03
N GLU A 60 -2.31 7.57 -0.52
CA GLU A 60 -3.53 7.76 -1.30
C GLU A 60 -4.81 7.70 -0.43
N ARG A 61 -4.74 7.95 0.90
CA ARG A 61 -5.89 7.82 1.82
C ARG A 61 -7.00 8.83 1.52
N THR A 62 -6.66 10.12 1.41
CA THR A 62 -7.60 11.17 1.02
C THR A 62 -7.29 11.61 -0.40
N PRO A 63 -8.18 11.35 -1.39
CA PRO A 63 -8.00 11.78 -2.77
C PRO A 63 -8.10 13.30 -2.92
N PHE A 64 -7.29 13.86 -3.85
CA PHE A 64 -7.31 15.26 -4.27
C PHE A 64 -7.55 15.36 -5.78
N PRO A 65 -8.78 15.03 -6.26
CA PRO A 65 -9.15 15.20 -7.66
C PRO A 65 -9.33 16.68 -8.01
N ARG A 66 -9.43 17.00 -9.30
CA ARG A 66 -9.70 18.35 -9.81
C ARG A 66 -10.89 19.00 -9.11
N SER A 67 -12.00 18.27 -8.93
CA SER A 67 -13.22 18.76 -8.28
C SER A 67 -12.99 19.28 -6.86
N LEU A 68 -12.10 18.66 -6.09
CA LEU A 68 -11.73 19.14 -4.76
C LEU A 68 -10.77 20.33 -4.85
N ILE A 69 -9.76 20.25 -5.70
CA ILE A 69 -8.73 21.30 -5.87
C ILE A 69 -9.38 22.65 -6.21
N GLU A 70 -10.35 22.67 -7.11
CA GLU A 70 -11.10 23.87 -7.53
C GLU A 70 -11.91 24.51 -6.38
N ARG A 71 -12.17 23.78 -5.32
CA ARG A 71 -12.93 24.23 -4.12
C ARG A 71 -12.03 24.73 -2.99
N LEU A 72 -10.71 24.72 -3.15
CA LEU A 72 -9.73 25.09 -2.14
C LEU A 72 -8.93 26.35 -2.56
N PRO A 73 -9.57 27.53 -2.60
CA PRO A 73 -8.96 28.74 -3.19
C PRO A 73 -7.75 29.28 -2.42
N ASN A 74 -7.55 28.85 -1.18
CA ASN A 74 -6.43 29.29 -0.34
C ASN A 74 -5.25 28.29 -0.34
N LEU A 75 -5.43 27.12 -0.98
CA LEU A 75 -4.41 26.07 -0.97
C LEU A 75 -3.26 26.44 -1.91
N GLU A 76 -2.04 26.45 -1.41
CA GLU A 76 -0.82 26.80 -2.13
C GLU A 76 0.14 25.60 -2.25
N LEU A 77 0.04 24.62 -1.34
CA LEU A 77 0.98 23.50 -1.26
C LEU A 77 0.27 22.21 -0.83
N ILE A 78 0.57 21.14 -1.54
CA ILE A 78 0.25 19.76 -1.16
C ILE A 78 1.55 19.00 -0.93
N VAL A 79 1.73 18.38 0.24
CA VAL A 79 2.86 17.47 0.49
C VAL A 79 2.31 16.07 0.71
N THR A 80 2.69 15.12 -0.14
CA THR A 80 2.26 13.72 -0.02
C THR A 80 3.40 12.83 0.47
N SER A 81 3.12 11.89 1.34
CA SER A 81 4.09 10.86 1.71
C SER A 81 4.34 9.91 0.54
N GLY A 82 5.63 9.71 0.21
CA GLY A 82 6.11 8.97 -0.95
C GLY A 82 6.40 9.85 -2.16
N LYS A 83 7.09 9.27 -3.17
CA LYS A 83 7.56 9.98 -4.37
C LYS A 83 6.48 10.31 -5.39
N LYS A 84 5.33 9.66 -5.32
CA LYS A 84 4.19 9.80 -6.24
C LYS A 84 2.91 9.47 -5.48
N ASN A 85 1.82 10.08 -5.89
CA ASN A 85 0.48 9.81 -5.38
C ASN A 85 -0.51 9.87 -6.54
N ALA A 86 -1.11 8.73 -6.87
CA ALA A 86 -2.04 8.63 -7.99
C ALA A 86 -3.43 9.25 -7.71
N SER A 87 -3.73 9.50 -6.42
CA SER A 87 -5.00 10.13 -6.03
C SER A 87 -4.97 11.66 -6.05
N ILE A 88 -3.85 12.29 -6.46
CA ILE A 88 -3.72 13.73 -6.65
C ILE A 88 -3.75 14.04 -8.15
N ASP A 89 -4.67 14.89 -8.59
CA ASP A 89 -4.60 15.52 -9.92
C ASP A 89 -3.53 16.60 -9.92
N VAL A 90 -2.29 16.19 -10.21
CA VAL A 90 -1.12 17.10 -10.23
C VAL A 90 -1.25 18.15 -11.33
N ALA A 91 -1.92 17.83 -12.46
CA ALA A 91 -2.14 18.79 -13.53
C ALA A 91 -3.10 19.91 -13.06
N ALA A 92 -4.23 19.53 -12.45
CA ALA A 92 -5.15 20.50 -11.86
C ALA A 92 -4.46 21.36 -10.77
N ALA A 93 -3.66 20.73 -9.89
CA ALA A 93 -2.90 21.47 -8.88
C ALA A 93 -1.97 22.54 -9.52
N THR A 94 -1.24 22.15 -10.56
CA THR A 94 -0.35 23.07 -11.30
C THR A 94 -1.14 24.22 -11.96
N GLU A 95 -2.27 23.93 -12.60
CA GLU A 95 -3.15 24.93 -13.23
C GLU A 95 -3.67 25.97 -12.23
N HIS A 96 -3.89 25.56 -10.96
CA HIS A 96 -4.33 26.43 -9.87
C HIS A 96 -3.17 27.04 -9.06
N GLY A 97 -1.93 26.90 -9.51
CA GLY A 97 -0.75 27.45 -8.85
C GLY A 97 -0.36 26.73 -7.57
N ILE A 98 -0.87 25.53 -7.34
CA ILE A 98 -0.57 24.72 -6.17
C ILE A 98 0.69 23.89 -6.43
N THR A 99 1.70 24.03 -5.58
CA THR A 99 2.90 23.20 -5.63
C THR A 99 2.60 21.83 -4.99
N VAL A 100 3.03 20.75 -5.64
CA VAL A 100 2.94 19.40 -5.08
C VAL A 100 4.34 18.88 -4.77
N CYS A 101 4.57 18.49 -3.51
CA CYS A 101 5.84 17.91 -3.07
C CYS A 101 5.64 16.48 -2.54
N GLY A 102 6.70 15.69 -2.54
CA GLY A 102 6.69 14.34 -2.02
C GLY A 102 7.75 14.07 -0.97
N THR A 103 7.77 12.84 -0.45
CA THR A 103 8.83 12.35 0.43
C THR A 103 9.50 11.11 -0.16
N GLU A 104 10.63 10.70 0.40
CA GLU A 104 11.20 9.38 0.14
C GLU A 104 10.25 8.28 0.68
N SER A 105 10.44 7.07 0.14
CA SER A 105 9.74 5.88 0.61
C SER A 105 10.70 4.68 0.54
N PRO A 106 11.23 4.20 1.65
CA PRO A 106 12.23 3.12 1.66
C PRO A 106 11.67 1.80 1.12
N GLY A 107 10.40 1.51 1.37
CA GLY A 107 9.70 0.34 0.81
C GLY A 107 10.04 -1.00 1.45
N HIS A 108 10.94 -1.06 2.44
CA HIS A 108 11.29 -2.33 3.12
C HIS A 108 10.08 -2.94 3.81
N ALA A 109 9.33 -2.14 4.56
CA ALA A 109 8.19 -2.58 5.34
C ALA A 109 7.14 -3.35 4.52
N THR A 110 6.85 -2.90 3.28
CA THR A 110 5.89 -3.60 2.41
C THR A 110 6.39 -4.98 1.98
N ALA A 111 7.69 -5.12 1.68
CA ALA A 111 8.26 -6.42 1.33
C ALA A 111 8.31 -7.37 2.54
N GLU A 112 8.59 -6.83 3.73
CA GLU A 112 8.56 -7.57 5.00
C GLU A 112 7.15 -8.06 5.33
N LEU A 113 6.12 -7.19 5.20
CA LEU A 113 4.74 -7.60 5.38
C LEU A 113 4.32 -8.68 4.38
N ALA A 114 4.67 -8.53 3.09
CA ALA A 114 4.37 -9.54 2.09
C ALA A 114 4.97 -10.90 2.44
N PHE A 115 6.21 -10.93 2.93
CA PHE A 115 6.85 -12.17 3.36
C PHE A 115 6.23 -12.74 4.64
N LEU A 116 5.89 -11.89 5.61
CA LEU A 116 5.15 -12.30 6.80
C LEU A 116 3.81 -12.94 6.43
N MET A 117 3.09 -12.38 5.45
CA MET A 117 1.83 -12.94 4.94
C MET A 117 2.03 -14.32 4.29
N VAL A 118 3.09 -14.50 3.49
CA VAL A 118 3.46 -15.82 2.94
C VAL A 118 3.63 -16.84 4.07
N MET A 119 4.41 -16.48 5.09
CA MET A 119 4.66 -17.36 6.24
C MET A 119 3.39 -17.64 7.05
N ALA A 120 2.58 -16.60 7.30
CA ALA A 120 1.36 -16.70 8.08
C ALA A 120 0.31 -17.60 7.42
N LEU A 121 0.15 -17.52 6.10
CA LEU A 121 -0.75 -18.39 5.33
C LEU A 121 -0.27 -19.85 5.38
N GLN A 122 0.99 -20.12 5.09
CA GLN A 122 1.55 -21.47 5.09
C GLN A 122 1.48 -22.12 6.47
N ARG A 123 1.66 -21.35 7.54
CA ARG A 123 1.62 -21.87 8.91
C ARG A 123 0.23 -21.81 9.55
N GLN A 124 -0.83 -21.38 8.84
CA GLN A 124 -2.16 -21.20 9.40
C GLN A 124 -2.17 -20.36 10.69
N LEU A 125 -1.28 -19.34 10.76
CA LEU A 125 -0.95 -18.64 12.01
C LEU A 125 -2.17 -17.97 12.63
N VAL A 126 -2.93 -17.20 11.85
CA VAL A 126 -4.10 -16.48 12.36
C VAL A 126 -5.25 -17.42 12.74
N PRO A 127 -5.65 -18.41 11.93
CA PRO A 127 -6.64 -19.43 12.34
C PRO A 127 -6.24 -20.15 13.62
N LEU A 128 -4.98 -20.55 13.79
CA LEU A 128 -4.49 -21.23 14.99
C LEU A 128 -4.55 -20.33 16.24
N ALA A 129 -4.12 -19.06 16.10
CA ALA A 129 -4.19 -18.12 17.20
C ALA A 129 -5.63 -17.85 17.64
N ASN A 130 -6.54 -17.65 16.67
CA ASN A 130 -7.96 -17.43 16.94
C ASN A 130 -8.62 -18.67 17.58
N ALA A 131 -8.32 -19.87 17.10
CA ALA A 131 -8.85 -21.11 17.65
C ALA A 131 -8.48 -21.27 19.13
N LEU A 132 -7.22 -21.01 19.49
CA LEU A 132 -6.76 -21.05 20.87
C LEU A 132 -7.41 -19.96 21.74
N GLN A 133 -7.45 -18.72 21.24
CA GLN A 133 -7.96 -17.58 22.04
C GLN A 133 -9.47 -17.61 22.23
N GLN A 134 -10.23 -18.04 21.23
CA GLN A 134 -11.70 -17.98 21.24
C GLN A 134 -12.35 -19.26 21.79
N ASN A 135 -11.79 -20.43 21.44
CA ASN A 135 -12.40 -21.72 21.71
C ASN A 135 -11.56 -22.61 22.62
N ASN A 136 -10.34 -22.21 22.97
CA ASN A 136 -9.35 -23.04 23.65
C ASN A 136 -9.04 -24.35 22.88
N ASP A 137 -9.15 -24.31 21.54
CA ASP A 137 -8.85 -25.47 20.69
C ASP A 137 -7.34 -25.65 20.56
N TRP A 138 -6.87 -26.86 20.91
CA TRP A 138 -5.45 -27.18 20.89
C TRP A 138 -5.05 -27.88 19.58
N GLN A 139 -4.24 -27.21 18.74
CA GLN A 139 -3.70 -27.72 17.47
C GLN A 139 -4.77 -28.20 16.45
N PRO A 140 -5.83 -27.44 16.16
CA PRO A 140 -6.90 -27.89 15.25
C PRO A 140 -6.47 -27.94 13.78
N PHE A 141 -5.37 -27.28 13.40
CA PHE A 141 -4.85 -27.23 12.05
C PHE A 141 -3.36 -27.55 11.99
N MET A 142 -2.89 -28.05 10.85
CA MET A 142 -1.47 -28.20 10.55
C MET A 142 -1.09 -27.22 9.43
N GLY A 143 0.00 -26.48 9.66
CA GLY A 143 0.64 -25.69 8.60
C GLY A 143 1.58 -26.54 7.76
N THR A 144 2.16 -25.91 6.75
CA THR A 144 3.17 -26.51 5.86
C THR A 144 4.49 -25.74 5.96
N ASP A 145 5.59 -26.44 5.67
CA ASP A 145 6.90 -25.81 5.58
C ASP A 145 6.98 -24.99 4.27
N ILE A 146 7.75 -23.89 4.31
CA ILE A 146 8.02 -23.10 3.10
C ILE A 146 9.28 -23.56 2.36
N ARG A 147 10.20 -24.22 3.05
CA ARG A 147 11.42 -24.78 2.44
C ARG A 147 11.05 -25.75 1.32
N GLY A 148 11.66 -25.55 0.15
CA GLY A 148 11.38 -26.35 -1.04
C GLY A 148 10.09 -25.98 -1.80
N ARG A 149 9.30 -25.01 -1.28
CA ARG A 149 8.14 -24.44 -1.97
C ARG A 149 8.57 -23.41 -2.99
N THR A 150 7.68 -23.12 -3.94
CA THR A 150 7.90 -22.16 -5.01
C THR A 150 7.11 -20.87 -4.73
N LEU A 151 7.82 -19.73 -4.64
CA LEU A 151 7.23 -18.40 -4.63
C LEU A 151 7.18 -17.84 -6.05
N GLY A 152 6.00 -17.56 -6.56
CA GLY A 152 5.75 -16.83 -7.79
C GLY A 152 5.68 -15.33 -7.52
N ILE A 153 6.50 -14.53 -8.18
CA ILE A 153 6.50 -13.06 -8.06
C ILE A 153 5.92 -12.43 -9.32
N LEU A 154 4.75 -11.84 -9.19
CA LEU A 154 4.11 -11.06 -10.24
C LEU A 154 4.62 -9.61 -10.13
N GLY A 155 5.72 -9.30 -10.86
CA GLY A 155 6.41 -8.01 -10.80
C GLY A 155 7.72 -8.00 -10.03
N LEU A 156 8.87 -8.26 -10.68
CA LEU A 156 10.20 -8.32 -10.08
C LEU A 156 10.89 -6.93 -10.06
N GLY A 157 10.13 -5.91 -9.60
CA GLY A 157 10.65 -4.58 -9.32
C GLY A 157 11.40 -4.50 -7.97
N ARG A 158 11.51 -3.30 -7.40
CA ARG A 158 12.22 -3.08 -6.12
C ARG A 158 11.68 -3.93 -4.97
N LEU A 159 10.35 -3.99 -4.79
CA LEU A 159 9.72 -4.76 -3.71
C LEU A 159 9.77 -6.27 -3.97
N GLY A 160 9.44 -6.69 -5.20
CA GLY A 160 9.53 -8.10 -5.58
C GLY A 160 10.95 -8.67 -5.45
N ALA A 161 11.99 -7.88 -5.76
CA ALA A 161 13.37 -8.29 -5.58
C ALA A 161 13.75 -8.48 -4.09
N GLN A 162 13.26 -7.64 -3.19
CA GLN A 162 13.47 -7.83 -1.75
C GLN A 162 12.77 -9.09 -1.25
N LEU A 163 11.51 -9.29 -1.67
CA LEU A 163 10.76 -10.49 -1.32
C LEU A 163 11.45 -11.76 -1.83
N ALA A 164 12.00 -11.73 -3.07
CA ALA A 164 12.77 -12.84 -3.62
C ALA A 164 13.96 -13.22 -2.72
N GLY A 165 14.71 -12.22 -2.24
CA GLY A 165 15.84 -12.44 -1.33
C GLY A 165 15.41 -13.08 0.00
N PHE A 166 14.28 -12.63 0.59
CA PHE A 166 13.76 -13.24 1.82
C PHE A 166 13.35 -14.72 1.60
N ALA A 167 12.63 -14.98 0.53
CA ALA A 167 12.17 -16.33 0.18
C ALA A 167 13.35 -17.29 -0.08
N GLN A 168 14.37 -16.85 -0.82
CA GLN A 168 15.58 -17.63 -1.08
C GLN A 168 16.35 -17.93 0.21
N ALA A 169 16.50 -16.96 1.11
CA ALA A 169 17.15 -17.16 2.41
C ALA A 169 16.44 -18.22 3.25
N MET A 170 15.11 -18.36 3.09
CA MET A 170 14.32 -19.39 3.76
C MET A 170 14.23 -20.71 3.00
N GLY A 171 14.93 -20.83 1.85
CA GLY A 171 15.02 -22.06 1.08
C GLY A 171 13.85 -22.32 0.13
N MET A 172 13.12 -21.26 -0.29
CA MET A 172 12.15 -21.35 -1.38
C MET A 172 12.83 -21.24 -2.75
N SER A 173 12.25 -21.88 -3.75
CA SER A 173 12.49 -21.55 -5.15
C SER A 173 11.71 -20.30 -5.53
N VAL A 174 12.29 -19.41 -6.34
CA VAL A 174 11.61 -18.18 -6.77
C VAL A 174 11.53 -18.12 -8.28
N ILE A 175 10.30 -17.95 -8.78
CA ILE A 175 9.99 -17.75 -10.19
C ILE A 175 9.31 -16.38 -10.36
N ALA A 176 9.48 -15.70 -11.50
CA ALA A 176 8.89 -14.39 -11.71
C ALA A 176 8.40 -14.18 -13.14
N TRP A 177 7.38 -13.33 -13.22
CA TRP A 177 6.87 -12.80 -14.48
C TRP A 177 6.36 -11.36 -14.32
N SER A 178 6.53 -10.55 -15.32
CA SER A 178 5.74 -9.35 -15.63
C SER A 178 5.94 -8.98 -17.10
N GLU A 179 5.04 -8.14 -17.64
CA GLU A 179 5.00 -7.76 -19.06
C GLU A 179 6.35 -7.29 -19.61
N ASN A 180 7.10 -6.51 -18.82
CA ASN A 180 8.37 -5.91 -19.22
C ASN A 180 9.56 -6.51 -18.45
N LEU A 181 9.42 -7.71 -17.90
CA LEU A 181 10.49 -8.37 -17.15
C LEU A 181 11.46 -9.02 -18.15
N GLU A 182 12.72 -8.73 -18.01
CA GLU A 182 13.78 -9.32 -18.81
C GLU A 182 14.47 -10.46 -18.04
N GLN A 183 14.89 -11.48 -18.79
CA GLN A 183 15.59 -12.64 -18.20
C GLN A 183 16.90 -12.23 -17.51
N ALA A 184 17.61 -11.22 -18.02
CA ALA A 184 18.81 -10.67 -17.39
C ALA A 184 18.56 -10.25 -15.94
N ARG A 185 17.44 -9.53 -15.71
CA ARG A 185 17.05 -9.11 -14.36
C ARG A 185 16.76 -10.28 -13.43
N CYS A 186 16.16 -11.33 -13.94
CA CYS A 186 15.92 -12.56 -13.17
C CYS A 186 17.24 -13.25 -12.80
N SER A 187 18.17 -13.33 -13.76
CA SER A 187 19.49 -13.93 -13.53
C SER A 187 20.30 -13.19 -12.48
N GLU A 188 20.29 -11.84 -12.46
CA GLU A 188 20.95 -11.02 -11.43
C GLU A 188 20.48 -11.34 -10.01
N LEU A 189 19.23 -11.74 -9.86
CA LEU A 189 18.58 -12.00 -8.57
C LEU A 189 18.46 -13.50 -8.25
N ASN A 190 19.05 -14.37 -9.06
CA ASN A 190 18.90 -15.82 -8.95
C ASN A 190 17.42 -16.26 -8.92
N VAL A 191 16.58 -15.64 -9.77
CA VAL A 191 15.15 -15.92 -9.95
C VAL A 191 14.95 -16.56 -11.32
N GLU A 192 14.11 -17.57 -11.41
CA GLU A 192 13.77 -18.17 -12.69
C GLU A 192 12.75 -17.28 -13.43
N TYR A 193 13.06 -16.91 -14.69
CA TYR A 193 12.12 -16.25 -15.58
C TYR A 193 11.18 -17.28 -16.19
N VAL A 194 9.87 -17.09 -16.08
CA VAL A 194 8.85 -18.01 -16.58
C VAL A 194 7.77 -17.26 -17.37
N SER A 195 6.92 -17.99 -18.11
CA SER A 195 5.71 -17.41 -18.67
C SER A 195 4.68 -17.11 -17.57
N ARG A 196 3.69 -16.29 -17.89
CA ARG A 196 2.59 -15.99 -16.96
C ARG A 196 1.84 -17.27 -16.55
N GLU A 197 1.56 -18.14 -17.51
CA GLU A 197 0.89 -19.42 -17.26
C GLU A 197 1.71 -20.28 -16.29
N ALA A 198 2.99 -20.44 -16.57
CA ALA A 198 3.91 -21.24 -15.74
C ALA A 198 4.07 -20.63 -14.33
N LEU A 199 3.96 -19.30 -14.17
CA LEU A 199 3.98 -18.66 -12.86
C LEU A 199 2.84 -19.20 -11.99
N PHE A 200 1.60 -19.20 -12.52
CA PHE A 200 0.42 -19.63 -11.75
C PHE A 200 0.33 -21.16 -11.62
N GLU A 201 0.83 -21.92 -12.58
CA GLU A 201 0.81 -23.40 -12.53
C GLU A 201 1.83 -23.99 -11.57
N ARG A 202 2.95 -23.29 -11.34
CA ARG A 202 4.10 -23.83 -10.58
C ARG A 202 4.26 -23.25 -9.19
N ALA A 203 3.59 -22.12 -8.89
CA ALA A 203 3.76 -21.44 -7.63
C ALA A 203 2.89 -22.06 -6.52
N ASP A 204 3.47 -22.33 -5.36
CA ASP A 204 2.71 -22.61 -4.13
C ASP A 204 2.13 -21.33 -3.53
N VAL A 205 2.78 -20.18 -3.75
CA VAL A 205 2.28 -18.86 -3.37
C VAL A 205 2.60 -17.87 -4.50
N VAL A 206 1.61 -17.10 -4.96
CA VAL A 206 1.83 -15.96 -5.86
C VAL A 206 1.72 -14.67 -5.07
N SER A 207 2.75 -13.81 -5.16
CA SER A 207 2.75 -12.48 -4.55
C SER A 207 2.80 -11.37 -5.60
N ILE A 208 1.91 -10.38 -5.48
CA ILE A 208 1.70 -9.31 -6.46
C ILE A 208 2.49 -8.06 -6.04
N HIS A 209 3.37 -7.58 -6.95
CA HIS A 209 4.22 -6.39 -6.78
C HIS A 209 4.19 -5.48 -8.02
N LEU A 210 3.06 -5.45 -8.72
CA LEU A 210 2.82 -4.57 -9.86
C LEU A 210 2.23 -3.22 -9.41
N ARG A 211 2.42 -2.19 -10.24
CA ARG A 211 1.65 -0.94 -10.12
C ARG A 211 0.29 -1.13 -10.79
N HIS A 212 -0.74 -0.53 -10.20
CA HIS A 212 -2.04 -0.44 -10.87
C HIS A 212 -1.95 0.53 -12.07
N SER A 213 -2.59 0.16 -13.15
CA SER A 213 -2.78 0.92 -14.39
C SER A 213 -3.86 0.20 -15.22
N ASP A 214 -4.33 0.82 -16.30
CA ASP A 214 -5.31 0.20 -17.21
C ASP A 214 -4.86 -1.19 -17.70
N ARG A 215 -3.55 -1.38 -17.92
CA ARG A 215 -2.98 -2.67 -18.35
C ARG A 215 -2.97 -3.74 -17.28
N THR A 216 -2.95 -3.35 -16.02
CA THR A 216 -2.88 -4.27 -14.87
C THR A 216 -4.21 -4.42 -14.15
N ASN A 217 -5.24 -3.66 -14.58
CA ASN A 217 -6.58 -3.78 -14.03
C ASN A 217 -7.18 -5.15 -14.35
N ASN A 218 -7.65 -5.86 -13.31
CA ASN A 218 -8.15 -7.24 -13.40
C ASN A 218 -7.18 -8.20 -14.12
N MET A 219 -5.87 -7.92 -14.04
CA MET A 219 -4.86 -8.76 -14.68
C MET A 219 -4.91 -10.17 -14.11
N VAL A 220 -4.96 -10.33 -12.80
CA VAL A 220 -5.15 -11.66 -12.17
C VAL A 220 -6.63 -11.99 -12.20
N ASN A 221 -7.00 -12.91 -13.08
CA ASN A 221 -8.37 -13.25 -13.39
C ASN A 221 -8.72 -14.72 -13.05
N LYS A 222 -9.94 -15.13 -13.36
CA LYS A 222 -10.43 -16.48 -13.10
C LYS A 222 -9.53 -17.59 -13.68
N VAL A 223 -8.93 -17.35 -14.85
CA VAL A 223 -8.07 -18.37 -15.51
C VAL A 223 -6.79 -18.56 -14.70
N ASP A 224 -6.16 -17.46 -14.26
CA ASP A 224 -4.95 -17.50 -13.44
C ASP A 224 -5.21 -18.19 -12.10
N LEU A 225 -6.30 -17.81 -11.43
CA LEU A 225 -6.69 -18.41 -10.15
C LEU A 225 -7.01 -19.90 -10.26
N SER A 226 -7.57 -20.35 -11.39
CA SER A 226 -7.81 -21.78 -11.64
C SER A 226 -6.52 -22.58 -11.88
N ARG A 227 -5.47 -21.94 -12.44
CA ARG A 227 -4.16 -22.56 -12.61
C ARG A 227 -3.38 -22.68 -11.31
N LEU A 228 -3.59 -21.75 -10.37
CA LEU A 228 -2.86 -21.71 -9.12
C LEU A 228 -3.08 -22.97 -8.26
N GLY A 229 -4.28 -23.53 -8.29
CA GLY A 229 -4.59 -24.82 -7.67
C GLY A 229 -4.94 -24.76 -6.17
N ALA A 230 -5.60 -25.84 -5.71
CA ALA A 230 -6.25 -25.90 -4.40
C ALA A 230 -5.33 -25.87 -3.17
N HIS A 231 -4.04 -26.01 -3.35
CA HIS A 231 -3.04 -25.96 -2.25
C HIS A 231 -2.24 -24.67 -2.22
N SER A 232 -2.50 -23.76 -3.16
CA SER A 232 -1.73 -22.55 -3.36
C SER A 232 -2.43 -21.31 -2.80
N TYR A 233 -1.66 -20.25 -2.58
CA TYR A 233 -2.11 -19.01 -1.97
C TYR A 233 -1.83 -17.80 -2.86
N LEU A 234 -2.64 -16.74 -2.70
CA LEU A 234 -2.41 -15.44 -3.31
C LEU A 234 -2.09 -14.40 -2.22
N VAL A 235 -1.06 -13.58 -2.44
CA VAL A 235 -0.71 -12.44 -1.59
C VAL A 235 -0.79 -11.15 -2.41
N ASN A 236 -1.59 -10.18 -1.95
CA ASN A 236 -1.69 -8.87 -2.60
C ASN A 236 -1.45 -7.73 -1.60
N THR A 237 -0.26 -7.13 -1.68
CA THR A 237 0.14 -5.91 -0.96
C THR A 237 0.33 -4.73 -1.92
N SER A 238 -0.22 -4.82 -3.14
CA SER A 238 -0.09 -3.80 -4.18
C SER A 238 -1.35 -2.94 -4.30
N ARG A 239 -2.32 -3.38 -5.12
CA ARG A 239 -3.63 -2.73 -5.29
C ARG A 239 -4.69 -3.79 -5.56
N ALA A 240 -5.89 -3.58 -5.01
CA ALA A 240 -7.01 -4.52 -5.13
C ALA A 240 -7.42 -4.74 -6.58
N GLU A 241 -7.44 -3.66 -7.37
CA GLU A 241 -7.89 -3.63 -8.76
C GLU A 241 -7.03 -4.47 -9.71
N ILE A 242 -5.85 -4.92 -9.28
CA ILE A 242 -5.01 -5.83 -10.09
C ILE A 242 -5.63 -7.24 -10.16
N VAL A 243 -6.47 -7.58 -9.19
CA VAL A 243 -7.14 -8.88 -9.09
C VAL A 243 -8.63 -8.70 -9.35
N ASP A 244 -9.21 -9.52 -10.20
CA ASP A 244 -10.67 -9.64 -10.31
C ASP A 244 -11.24 -10.16 -8.99
N GLN A 245 -11.84 -9.25 -8.22
CA GLN A 245 -12.33 -9.53 -6.87
C GLN A 245 -13.43 -10.58 -6.84
N ASN A 246 -14.31 -10.61 -7.87
CA ASN A 246 -15.37 -11.61 -7.97
C ASN A 246 -14.78 -13.00 -8.25
N ALA A 247 -13.78 -13.07 -9.15
CA ALA A 247 -13.09 -14.32 -9.45
C ALA A 247 -12.31 -14.83 -8.23
N LEU A 248 -11.66 -13.93 -7.47
CA LEU A 248 -10.95 -14.28 -6.24
C LEU A 248 -11.91 -14.83 -5.17
N GLN A 249 -13.02 -14.13 -4.92
CA GLN A 249 -14.04 -14.62 -3.98
C GLN A 249 -14.56 -16.00 -4.39
N GLN A 250 -14.91 -16.18 -5.66
CA GLN A 250 -15.38 -17.49 -6.17
C GLN A 250 -14.33 -18.59 -6.00
N ALA A 251 -13.04 -18.28 -6.27
CA ALA A 251 -11.96 -19.26 -6.12
C ALA A 251 -11.76 -19.68 -4.65
N LEU A 252 -11.94 -18.76 -3.71
CA LEU A 252 -11.88 -19.04 -2.28
C LEU A 252 -13.10 -19.83 -1.80
N ASP A 253 -14.31 -19.42 -2.20
CA ASP A 253 -15.56 -20.09 -1.82
C ASP A 253 -15.60 -21.56 -2.26
N THR A 254 -15.13 -21.82 -3.50
CA THR A 254 -15.09 -23.19 -4.07
C THR A 254 -13.87 -24.00 -3.61
N GLY A 255 -12.88 -23.37 -2.98
CA GLY A 255 -11.61 -24.04 -2.64
C GLY A 255 -10.70 -24.29 -3.82
N ALA A 256 -10.88 -23.56 -4.93
CA ALA A 256 -9.96 -23.60 -6.06
C ALA A 256 -8.55 -23.12 -5.72
N ILE A 257 -8.43 -22.26 -4.69
CA ILE A 257 -7.19 -21.91 -4.01
C ILE A 257 -7.33 -22.12 -2.49
N ALA A 258 -6.22 -22.33 -1.78
CA ALA A 258 -6.22 -22.60 -0.35
C ALA A 258 -6.61 -21.35 0.47
N GLY A 259 -6.17 -20.17 0.04
CA GLY A 259 -6.44 -18.91 0.74
C GLY A 259 -5.76 -17.71 0.07
N ALA A 260 -6.00 -16.53 0.63
CA ALA A 260 -5.35 -15.31 0.22
C ALA A 260 -4.94 -14.43 1.40
N ALA A 261 -3.91 -13.58 1.21
CA ALA A 261 -3.60 -12.48 2.12
C ALA A 261 -3.72 -11.16 1.36
N LEU A 262 -4.53 -10.26 1.89
CA LEU A 262 -4.89 -9.01 1.24
C LEU A 262 -4.62 -7.85 2.20
N ASP A 263 -3.73 -6.94 1.78
CA ASP A 263 -3.46 -5.69 2.50
C ASP A 263 -4.17 -4.48 1.85
N VAL A 264 -4.85 -4.69 0.72
CA VAL A 264 -5.45 -3.64 -0.11
C VAL A 264 -6.87 -4.02 -0.54
N PHE A 265 -7.75 -2.99 -0.65
CA PHE A 265 -9.16 -3.16 -0.96
C PHE A 265 -9.62 -2.13 -1.97
N GLU A 266 -10.69 -2.42 -2.72
CA GLU A 266 -11.28 -1.52 -3.72
C GLU A 266 -11.82 -0.22 -3.10
N ARG A 267 -12.23 -0.29 -1.84
CA ARG A 267 -12.64 0.85 -1.03
C ARG A 267 -11.92 0.82 0.31
N GLU A 268 -11.24 1.89 0.63
CA GLU A 268 -10.51 2.09 1.90
C GLU A 268 -10.93 3.42 2.56
N PRO A 269 -11.25 3.42 3.86
CA PRO A 269 -11.32 2.29 4.79
C PRO A 269 -12.37 1.25 4.43
N THR A 270 -12.00 -0.02 4.54
CA THR A 270 -12.84 -1.15 4.17
C THR A 270 -13.91 -1.41 5.25
N PRO A 271 -15.19 -1.54 4.89
CA PRO A 271 -16.24 -1.88 5.85
C PRO A 271 -16.00 -3.25 6.51
N ALA A 272 -16.28 -3.36 7.81
CA ALA A 272 -16.14 -4.61 8.55
C ALA A 272 -16.96 -5.79 7.96
N LYS A 273 -18.03 -5.47 7.21
CA LYS A 273 -18.87 -6.47 6.52
C LYS A 273 -18.38 -6.82 5.12
N HIS A 274 -17.23 -6.29 4.70
CA HIS A 274 -16.66 -6.62 3.39
C HIS A 274 -16.36 -8.12 3.31
N TRP A 275 -16.64 -8.74 2.16
CA TRP A 275 -16.49 -10.18 1.96
C TRP A 275 -15.11 -10.70 2.35
N ALA A 276 -14.05 -10.00 1.92
CA ALA A 276 -12.67 -10.41 2.18
C ALA A 276 -12.28 -10.31 3.66
N VAL A 277 -12.88 -9.37 4.42
CA VAL A 277 -12.63 -9.23 5.87
C VAL A 277 -13.27 -10.36 6.65
N GLN A 278 -14.40 -10.88 6.18
CA GLN A 278 -15.15 -11.93 6.86
C GLN A 278 -14.84 -13.35 6.36
N HIS A 279 -14.15 -13.48 5.23
CA HIS A 279 -13.90 -14.77 4.62
C HIS A 279 -12.86 -15.58 5.41
N PRO A 280 -13.16 -16.83 5.84
CA PRO A 280 -12.30 -17.62 6.74
C PRO A 280 -10.94 -18.01 6.13
N ARG A 281 -10.80 -17.97 4.80
CA ARG A 281 -9.55 -18.27 4.08
C ARG A 281 -8.78 -17.01 3.66
N VAL A 282 -9.17 -15.83 4.18
CA VAL A 282 -8.50 -14.57 3.89
C VAL A 282 -7.83 -14.03 5.15
N LEU A 283 -6.55 -13.75 5.04
CA LEU A 283 -5.80 -12.93 5.99
C LEU A 283 -5.87 -11.48 5.49
N ALA A 284 -6.72 -10.66 6.11
CA ALA A 284 -6.91 -9.27 5.76
C ALA A 284 -6.16 -8.34 6.72
N THR A 285 -5.43 -7.35 6.19
CA THR A 285 -4.82 -6.27 6.97
C THR A 285 -5.19 -4.91 6.37
N PRO A 286 -5.35 -3.85 7.18
CA PRO A 286 -5.94 -2.60 6.74
C PRO A 286 -4.91 -1.66 6.07
N HIS A 287 -4.32 -2.08 4.95
CA HIS A 287 -3.33 -1.34 4.14
C HIS A 287 -2.15 -0.82 4.98
N VAL A 288 -1.51 -1.76 5.68
CA VAL A 288 -0.42 -1.47 6.63
C VAL A 288 0.98 -1.78 6.11
N GLY A 289 1.11 -2.14 4.84
CA GLY A 289 2.40 -2.51 4.25
C GLY A 289 3.50 -1.47 4.42
N TYR A 290 3.15 -0.20 4.61
CA TYR A 290 4.11 0.89 4.89
C TYR A 290 4.08 1.36 6.35
N CYS A 291 3.19 0.84 7.19
CA CYS A 291 2.95 1.33 8.55
C CYS A 291 4.00 0.81 9.53
N THR A 292 5.21 1.32 9.45
CA THR A 292 6.27 1.11 10.46
C THR A 292 6.73 2.44 11.03
N LYS A 293 7.29 2.42 12.24
CA LYS A 293 7.82 3.61 12.89
C LYS A 293 8.85 4.31 11.99
N GLU A 294 9.77 3.55 11.42
CA GLU A 294 10.86 4.04 10.57
C GLU A 294 10.33 4.70 9.28
N THR A 295 9.30 4.13 8.68
CA THR A 295 8.66 4.71 7.50
C THR A 295 7.93 6.01 7.85
N PHE A 296 7.19 6.03 8.95
CA PHE A 296 6.50 7.25 9.41
C PHE A 296 7.48 8.34 9.84
N ASP A 297 8.61 7.99 10.45
CA ASP A 297 9.67 8.94 10.78
C ASP A 297 10.17 9.69 9.52
N ILE A 298 10.45 8.94 8.45
CA ILE A 298 10.83 9.53 7.16
C ILE A 298 9.70 10.39 6.58
N PHE A 299 8.47 9.87 6.56
CA PHE A 299 7.34 10.58 5.98
C PHE A 299 7.08 11.90 6.68
N TYR A 300 6.92 11.92 8.00
CA TYR A 300 6.60 13.13 8.73
C TYR A 300 7.77 14.10 8.80
N THR A 301 9.00 13.64 9.02
CA THR A 301 10.18 14.51 9.01
C THR A 301 10.33 15.21 7.68
N GLN A 302 10.24 14.47 6.57
CA GLN A 302 10.39 15.06 5.24
C GLN A 302 9.18 15.88 4.79
N THR A 303 7.98 15.60 5.32
CA THR A 303 6.80 16.44 5.14
C THR A 303 7.01 17.81 5.82
N LEU A 304 7.50 17.82 7.05
CA LEU A 304 7.82 19.04 7.76
C LEU A 304 8.91 19.85 7.05
N GLU A 305 9.97 19.20 6.59
CA GLU A 305 11.02 19.83 5.76
C GLU A 305 10.46 20.46 4.48
N ALA A 306 9.52 19.79 3.79
CA ALA A 306 8.92 20.30 2.56
C ALA A 306 8.05 21.53 2.83
N PHE A 307 7.27 21.54 3.90
CA PHE A 307 6.52 22.72 4.33
C PHE A 307 7.45 23.89 4.60
N LYS A 308 8.47 23.69 5.41
CA LYS A 308 9.44 24.73 5.76
C LYS A 308 10.12 25.29 4.53
N ALA A 309 10.64 24.44 3.67
CA ALA A 309 11.35 24.84 2.44
C ALA A 309 10.42 25.63 1.50
N TYR A 310 9.14 25.25 1.38
CA TYR A 310 8.17 26.00 0.57
C TYR A 310 7.96 27.42 1.09
N PHE A 311 7.68 27.58 2.38
CA PHE A 311 7.44 28.90 2.97
C PHE A 311 8.71 29.76 3.08
N GLU A 312 9.90 29.16 2.95
CA GLU A 312 11.18 29.86 2.73
C GLU A 312 11.44 30.22 1.25
N GLY A 313 10.51 29.91 0.33
CA GLY A 313 10.63 30.19 -1.11
C GLY A 313 11.53 29.24 -1.89
N LYS A 314 11.85 28.07 -1.35
CA LYS A 314 12.75 27.06 -1.93
C LYS A 314 12.12 25.66 -1.86
N PRO A 315 11.01 25.40 -2.57
CA PRO A 315 10.34 24.10 -2.52
C PRO A 315 11.29 22.96 -2.92
N ILE A 316 11.19 21.85 -2.22
CA ILE A 316 12.02 20.66 -2.43
C ILE A 316 11.16 19.45 -2.77
N ARG A 317 11.72 18.45 -3.46
CA ARG A 317 11.03 17.20 -3.83
C ARG A 317 9.72 17.45 -4.59
N VAL A 318 9.72 18.47 -5.47
CA VAL A 318 8.53 18.85 -6.27
C VAL A 318 8.15 17.73 -7.22
N ILE A 319 6.85 17.43 -7.29
CA ILE A 319 6.25 16.43 -8.19
C ILE A 319 5.59 17.19 -9.34
N GLY A 320 5.78 16.71 -10.57
CA GLY A 320 5.18 17.35 -11.76
C GLY A 320 5.84 18.66 -12.18
N ALA A 321 7.07 18.95 -11.73
CA ALA A 321 7.86 20.02 -12.32
C ALA A 321 8.14 19.71 -13.80
N PRO A 322 8.09 20.75 -14.68
CA PRO A 322 8.24 20.57 -16.11
C PRO A 322 9.59 19.98 -16.54
#